data_a8c3b78cf2ccf94fd32108e172bdad85
#
_entry.id   a8c3b78cf2ccf94fd32108e172bdad85
#
_cell.length_a   1.000
_cell.length_b   1.000
_cell.length_c   1.000
_cell.angle_alpha   90.00
_cell.angle_beta   90.00
_cell.angle_gamma   90.00
#
_symmetry.space_group_name_H-M   'P 1'
#
loop_
_entity.id
_entity.type
_entity.pdbx_description
1 polymer ?
#
loop_
_entity_poly.entity_id
_entity_poly.type
_entity_poly.pdbx_seq_one_letter_code
_entity_poly.pdbx_strand_id
1 'polypeptide(L)'
;MLQNSFIQLPGVGLKKERSLWKTGVLTWKDFLHQNEQSKYQASKNKLSLDIETCNNRLFEEDATYFYNILPPSESWRLFKEFQDACLYLDIETNGGDYYSGFITTIATYDGNNIKYYVNGENLDDFINDVFDSKILVTYNGKSFDIPFIENYFNVKLNHAQIDLRHTLKSLGYGGGLKSCEKQLGLSRDGLEGVDGYFAIHLWNEYYYNANQNALETLLAYNI
;
A
#
# COMPACT_ATOMS: atom_id res chain seq x y z
N MET A 1 -10.89 -4.75 10.20
CA MET A 1 -10.26 -6.02 9.79
C MET A 1 -9.23 -6.51 10.80
N LEU A 2 -8.35 -5.65 11.33
CA LEU A 2 -7.32 -6.04 12.30
C LEU A 2 -7.92 -6.66 13.57
N GLN A 3 -8.96 -6.07 14.14
CA GLN A 3 -9.63 -6.60 15.35
C GLN A 3 -10.30 -7.98 15.14
N ASN A 4 -10.51 -8.38 13.87
CA ASN A 4 -11.00 -9.71 13.52
C ASN A 4 -9.87 -10.66 13.10
N SER A 5 -8.63 -10.18 13.12
CA SER A 5 -7.44 -10.91 12.73
C SER A 5 -6.68 -11.40 13.97
N PHE A 6 -6.12 -12.59 13.87
CA PHE A 6 -5.28 -13.17 14.92
C PHE A 6 -3.90 -13.59 14.41
N ILE A 7 -3.69 -13.49 13.08
CA ILE A 7 -2.47 -13.97 12.42
C ILE A 7 -1.23 -13.16 12.80
N GLN A 8 -1.41 -11.92 13.26
CA GLN A 8 -0.34 -11.07 13.79
C GLN A 8 0.16 -11.53 15.17
N LEU A 9 -0.59 -12.40 15.84
CA LEU A 9 -0.22 -12.86 17.19
C LEU A 9 0.82 -14.00 17.10
N PRO A 10 1.82 -14.04 17.99
CA PRO A 10 2.85 -15.07 17.98
C PRO A 10 2.26 -16.49 18.08
N GLY A 11 2.67 -17.35 17.15
CA GLY A 11 2.21 -18.75 17.09
C GLY A 11 0.77 -18.94 16.61
N VAL A 12 0.15 -17.89 16.04
CA VAL A 12 -1.15 -17.97 15.36
C VAL A 12 -0.93 -17.84 13.85
N GLY A 13 -1.05 -18.95 13.14
CA GLY A 13 -1.09 -18.96 11.67
C GLY A 13 -2.53 -19.08 11.16
N LEU A 14 -2.70 -19.04 9.82
CA LEU A 14 -4.01 -19.10 9.15
C LEU A 14 -4.92 -20.25 9.63
N LYS A 15 -4.34 -21.45 9.90
CA LYS A 15 -5.12 -22.60 10.38
C LYS A 15 -5.72 -22.34 11.76
N LYS A 16 -4.92 -21.76 12.67
CA LYS A 16 -5.36 -21.47 14.05
C LYS A 16 -6.35 -20.31 14.07
N GLU A 17 -6.12 -19.27 13.27
CA GLU A 17 -7.05 -18.16 13.09
C GLU A 17 -8.41 -18.67 12.60
N ARG A 18 -8.44 -19.48 11.54
CA ARG A 18 -9.68 -20.08 11.03
C ARG A 18 -10.37 -20.98 12.07
N SER A 19 -9.62 -21.67 12.92
CA SER A 19 -10.16 -22.46 14.02
C SER A 19 -10.82 -21.59 15.07
N LEU A 20 -10.21 -20.46 15.43
CA LEU A 20 -10.82 -19.48 16.34
C LEU A 20 -12.16 -18.97 15.79
N TRP A 21 -12.20 -18.56 14.54
CA TRP A 21 -13.44 -18.10 13.90
C TRP A 21 -14.52 -19.18 13.88
N LYS A 22 -14.18 -20.45 13.60
CA LYS A 22 -15.13 -21.57 13.62
C LYS A 22 -15.72 -21.84 14.99
N THR A 23 -15.01 -21.50 16.08
CA THR A 23 -15.49 -21.64 17.46
C THR A 23 -16.21 -20.40 17.98
N GLY A 24 -16.49 -19.42 17.12
CA GLY A 24 -17.21 -18.20 17.47
C GLY A 24 -16.33 -17.07 18.03
N VAL A 25 -14.99 -17.25 18.06
CA VAL A 25 -14.04 -16.18 18.44
C VAL A 25 -13.74 -15.36 17.20
N LEU A 26 -14.52 -14.32 16.96
CA LEU A 26 -14.46 -13.52 15.74
C LEU A 26 -13.61 -12.25 15.91
N THR A 27 -13.45 -11.78 17.14
CA THR A 27 -12.75 -10.54 17.47
C THR A 27 -11.78 -10.71 18.64
N TRP A 28 -10.87 -9.77 18.81
CA TRP A 28 -10.00 -9.69 19.99
C TRP A 28 -10.81 -9.64 21.27
N LYS A 29 -11.93 -8.92 21.26
CA LYS A 29 -12.85 -8.84 22.41
C LYS A 29 -13.44 -10.20 22.78
N ASP A 30 -13.88 -10.98 21.79
CA ASP A 30 -14.40 -12.34 22.03
C ASP A 30 -13.31 -13.23 22.64
N PHE A 31 -12.07 -13.12 22.13
CA PHE A 31 -10.93 -13.87 22.66
C PHE A 31 -10.66 -13.56 24.13
N LEU A 32 -10.65 -12.27 24.49
CA LEU A 32 -10.41 -11.84 25.87
C LEU A 32 -11.53 -12.34 26.81
N HIS A 33 -12.80 -12.21 26.42
CA HIS A 33 -13.94 -12.69 27.23
C HIS A 33 -13.93 -14.21 27.48
N GLN A 34 -13.59 -15.01 26.45
CA GLN A 34 -13.51 -16.47 26.64
C GLN A 34 -12.34 -16.87 27.55
N ASN A 35 -11.29 -16.07 27.62
CA ASN A 35 -10.12 -16.34 28.45
C ASN A 35 -10.39 -16.10 29.95
N GLU A 36 -11.23 -15.15 30.31
CA GLU A 36 -11.63 -14.90 31.71
C GLU A 36 -12.33 -16.10 32.34
N GLN A 37 -12.98 -16.94 31.52
CA GLN A 37 -13.75 -18.11 31.96
C GLN A 37 -12.98 -19.44 31.97
N SER A 38 -11.71 -19.47 31.51
CA SER A 38 -10.99 -20.72 31.25
C SER A 38 -9.91 -21.05 32.29
N LYS A 39 -9.85 -22.33 32.71
CA LYS A 39 -8.86 -22.89 33.64
C LYS A 39 -7.43 -23.11 33.09
N TYR A 40 -7.18 -22.86 31.79
CA TYR A 40 -5.87 -23.05 31.14
C TYR A 40 -5.13 -21.70 30.96
N GLN A 41 -4.50 -21.22 32.06
CA GLN A 41 -4.09 -19.83 32.19
C GLN A 41 -2.77 -19.39 31.47
N ALA A 42 -1.73 -20.20 31.42
CA ALA A 42 -0.39 -19.67 31.10
C ALA A 42 -0.16 -19.25 29.63
N SER A 43 -0.54 -20.07 28.63
CA SER A 43 -0.36 -19.69 27.21
C SER A 43 -1.42 -18.71 26.71
N LYS A 44 -2.58 -18.71 27.36
CA LYS A 44 -3.68 -17.78 27.06
C LYS A 44 -3.38 -16.38 27.61
N ASN A 45 -2.75 -16.27 28.77
CA ASN A 45 -2.32 -14.98 29.33
C ASN A 45 -1.35 -14.24 28.41
N LYS A 46 -0.43 -14.95 27.75
CA LYS A 46 0.50 -14.32 26.81
C LYS A 46 -0.23 -13.72 25.59
N LEU A 47 -1.13 -14.49 24.96
CA LEU A 47 -1.90 -13.99 23.81
C LEU A 47 -2.85 -12.86 24.20
N SER A 48 -3.38 -12.86 25.43
CA SER A 48 -4.19 -11.75 25.94
C SER A 48 -3.37 -10.46 26.05
N LEU A 49 -2.13 -10.53 26.57
CA LEU A 49 -1.21 -9.40 26.62
C LEU A 49 -0.82 -8.90 25.23
N ASP A 50 -0.60 -9.82 24.28
CA ASP A 50 -0.32 -9.46 22.90
C ASP A 50 -1.53 -8.74 22.26
N ILE A 51 -2.77 -9.17 22.56
CA ILE A 51 -4.00 -8.49 22.11
C ILE A 51 -4.17 -7.11 22.76
N GLU A 52 -3.89 -6.98 24.04
CA GLU A 52 -3.91 -5.68 24.74
C GLU A 52 -2.88 -4.72 24.12
N THR A 53 -1.69 -5.23 23.81
CA THR A 53 -0.68 -4.45 23.07
C THR A 53 -1.22 -4.01 21.69
N CYS A 54 -1.83 -4.93 20.93
CA CYS A 54 -2.46 -4.59 19.66
C CYS A 54 -3.56 -3.53 19.82
N ASN A 55 -4.41 -3.60 20.85
CA ASN A 55 -5.43 -2.58 21.13
C ASN A 55 -4.80 -1.20 21.38
N ASN A 56 -3.74 -1.13 22.18
CA ASN A 56 -3.04 0.12 22.48
C ASN A 56 -2.41 0.70 21.20
N ARG A 57 -1.73 -0.13 20.40
CA ARG A 57 -1.14 0.30 19.12
C ARG A 57 -2.18 0.75 18.09
N LEU A 58 -3.35 0.12 18.10
CA LEU A 58 -4.45 0.54 17.25
C LEU A 58 -5.02 1.90 17.68
N PHE A 59 -5.14 2.11 19.00
CA PHE A 59 -5.55 3.39 19.57
C PHE A 59 -4.54 4.52 19.28
N GLU A 60 -3.25 4.20 19.30
CA GLU A 60 -2.15 5.11 18.88
C GLU A 60 -2.06 5.29 17.36
N GLU A 61 -2.90 4.60 16.60
CA GLU A 61 -2.89 4.55 15.14
C GLU A 61 -1.52 4.17 14.55
N ASP A 62 -0.81 3.24 15.19
CA ASP A 62 0.51 2.78 14.78
C ASP A 62 0.42 1.71 13.67
N ALA A 63 0.23 2.16 12.43
CA ALA A 63 0.17 1.28 11.25
C ALA A 63 1.47 0.49 11.05
N THR A 64 2.61 1.10 11.34
CA THR A 64 3.94 0.49 11.18
C THR A 64 4.14 -0.69 12.13
N TYR A 65 3.64 -0.61 13.36
CA TYR A 65 3.65 -1.74 14.27
C TYR A 65 2.96 -2.96 13.65
N PHE A 66 1.73 -2.79 13.16
CA PHE A 66 0.98 -3.89 12.55
C PHE A 66 1.62 -4.40 11.27
N TYR A 67 2.15 -3.51 10.45
CA TYR A 67 2.87 -3.89 9.23
C TYR A 67 4.06 -4.81 9.53
N ASN A 68 4.79 -4.54 10.61
CA ASN A 68 5.97 -5.31 11.00
C ASN A 68 5.64 -6.69 11.60
N ILE A 69 4.47 -6.87 12.20
CA ILE A 69 4.06 -8.14 12.82
C ILE A 69 3.10 -8.98 11.96
N LEU A 70 2.48 -8.39 10.94
CA LEU A 70 1.68 -9.13 9.97
C LEU A 70 2.58 -9.88 8.98
N PRO A 71 2.19 -11.08 8.53
CA PRO A 71 2.82 -11.67 7.36
C PRO A 71 2.70 -10.73 6.15
N PRO A 72 3.74 -10.60 5.31
CA PRO A 72 3.71 -9.67 4.17
C PRO A 72 2.52 -9.84 3.22
N SER A 73 2.02 -11.07 3.06
CA SER A 73 0.82 -11.37 2.26
C SER A 73 -0.49 -10.87 2.87
N GLU A 74 -0.46 -10.47 4.13
CA GLU A 74 -1.64 -10.08 4.91
C GLU A 74 -1.66 -8.57 5.21
N SER A 75 -0.72 -7.79 4.66
CA SER A 75 -0.65 -6.33 4.87
C SER A 75 -1.92 -5.58 4.44
N TRP A 76 -2.70 -6.14 3.51
CA TRP A 76 -4.00 -5.60 3.11
C TRP A 76 -5.01 -5.47 4.26
N ARG A 77 -4.82 -6.21 5.36
CA ARG A 77 -5.68 -6.14 6.55
C ARG A 77 -5.58 -4.82 7.31
N LEU A 78 -4.55 -4.02 7.02
CA LEU A 78 -4.39 -2.67 7.56
C LEU A 78 -5.45 -1.71 7.02
N PHE A 79 -5.91 -1.93 5.79
CA PHE A 79 -6.65 -0.95 5.01
C PHE A 79 -7.87 -0.38 5.75
N LYS A 80 -8.72 -1.25 6.32
CA LYS A 80 -9.98 -0.82 6.92
C LYS A 80 -9.80 0.16 8.09
N GLU A 81 -8.80 -0.07 8.92
CA GLU A 81 -8.55 0.73 10.13
C GLU A 81 -7.75 2.00 9.83
N PHE A 82 -7.01 2.03 8.71
CA PHE A 82 -6.12 3.14 8.36
C PHE A 82 -6.44 3.75 6.98
N GLN A 83 -7.62 3.50 6.43
CA GLN A 83 -7.98 3.96 5.08
C GLN A 83 -7.85 5.48 4.89
N ASP A 84 -8.18 6.25 5.94
CA ASP A 84 -8.12 7.72 5.90
C ASP A 84 -6.68 8.26 6.04
N ALA A 85 -5.70 7.38 6.28
CA ALA A 85 -4.27 7.67 6.34
C ALA A 85 -3.48 6.93 5.24
N CYS A 86 -4.18 6.40 4.23
CA CYS A 86 -3.58 5.80 3.04
C CYS A 86 -3.25 6.87 2.00
N LEU A 87 -2.08 6.75 1.40
CA LEU A 87 -1.70 7.46 0.19
C LEU A 87 -1.47 6.45 -0.93
N TYR A 88 -2.30 6.49 -1.96
CA TYR A 88 -2.08 5.75 -3.20
C TYR A 88 -1.01 6.48 -4.00
N LEU A 89 -0.06 5.74 -4.53
CA LEU A 89 1.14 6.29 -5.13
C LEU A 89 1.51 5.51 -6.38
N ASP A 90 1.83 6.23 -7.45
CA ASP A 90 2.44 5.71 -8.66
C ASP A 90 3.48 6.70 -9.19
N ILE A 91 4.55 6.21 -9.84
CA ILE A 91 5.59 7.06 -10.42
C ILE A 91 5.81 6.73 -11.89
N GLU A 92 6.16 7.74 -12.67
CA GLU A 92 6.74 7.58 -13.98
C GLU A 92 8.21 8.02 -14.00
N THR A 93 9.00 7.38 -14.84
CA THR A 93 10.43 7.63 -14.93
C THR A 93 10.86 7.87 -16.37
N ASN A 94 12.09 8.35 -16.55
CA ASN A 94 12.69 8.50 -17.88
C ASN A 94 13.10 7.16 -18.53
N GLY A 95 12.72 6.01 -17.97
CA GLY A 95 13.07 4.68 -18.46
C GLY A 95 14.42 4.14 -18.00
N GLY A 96 15.20 4.93 -17.26
CA GLY A 96 16.41 4.47 -16.58
C GLY A 96 16.08 3.62 -15.34
N ASP A 97 17.07 2.92 -14.82
CA ASP A 97 16.98 2.26 -13.51
C ASP A 97 17.11 3.29 -12.38
N TYR A 98 16.87 2.85 -11.13
CA TYR A 98 16.94 3.74 -9.97
C TYR A 98 18.35 4.27 -9.64
N TYR A 99 19.41 3.82 -10.32
CA TYR A 99 20.77 4.37 -10.17
C TYR A 99 21.08 5.44 -11.21
N SER A 100 20.54 5.32 -12.43
CA SER A 100 20.84 6.16 -13.59
C SER A 100 19.63 6.94 -14.10
N GLY A 101 18.43 6.55 -13.70
CA GLY A 101 17.18 7.21 -14.08
C GLY A 101 16.79 8.33 -13.13
N PHE A 102 15.76 9.06 -13.53
CA PHE A 102 15.10 10.06 -12.69
C PHE A 102 13.58 9.95 -12.79
N ILE A 103 12.91 10.43 -11.75
CA ILE A 103 11.46 10.50 -11.71
C ILE A 103 10.99 11.66 -12.59
N THR A 104 10.05 11.40 -13.48
CA THR A 104 9.44 12.40 -14.35
C THR A 104 8.18 12.98 -13.71
N THR A 105 7.32 12.12 -13.21
CA THR A 105 6.11 12.50 -12.48
C THR A 105 5.84 11.55 -11.32
N ILE A 106 5.17 12.06 -10.29
CA ILE A 106 4.54 11.27 -9.23
C ILE A 106 3.07 11.67 -9.20
N ALA A 107 2.17 10.69 -9.15
CA ALA A 107 0.78 10.90 -8.84
C ALA A 107 0.45 10.31 -7.47
N THR A 108 -0.34 11.04 -6.68
CA THR A 108 -0.83 10.56 -5.39
C THR A 108 -2.32 10.81 -5.25
N TYR A 109 -2.99 9.92 -4.48
CA TYR A 109 -4.39 10.06 -4.12
C TYR A 109 -4.57 9.72 -2.64
N ASP A 110 -5.16 10.61 -1.87
CA ASP A 110 -5.36 10.47 -0.42
C ASP A 110 -6.76 9.94 -0.04
N GLY A 111 -7.56 9.56 -1.03
CA GLY A 111 -8.97 9.19 -0.86
C GLY A 111 -9.95 10.33 -1.18
N ASN A 112 -9.48 11.57 -1.25
CA ASN A 112 -10.27 12.76 -1.54
C ASN A 112 -9.68 13.60 -2.68
N ASN A 113 -8.35 13.77 -2.70
CA ASN A 113 -7.65 14.66 -3.60
C ASN A 113 -6.57 13.91 -4.36
N ILE A 114 -6.43 14.25 -5.64
CA ILE A 114 -5.30 13.84 -6.46
C ILE A 114 -4.29 14.97 -6.49
N LYS A 115 -3.02 14.64 -6.26
CA LYS A 115 -1.90 15.57 -6.45
C LYS A 115 -0.92 15.02 -7.46
N TYR A 116 -0.30 15.93 -8.21
CA TYR A 116 0.77 15.62 -9.17
C TYR A 116 2.03 16.39 -8.81
N TYR A 117 3.14 15.72 -8.99
CA TYR A 117 4.46 16.29 -8.80
C TYR A 117 5.26 16.05 -10.08
N VAL A 118 5.71 17.13 -10.71
CA VAL A 118 6.37 17.12 -12.03
C VAL A 118 7.83 17.55 -11.88
N ASN A 119 8.72 16.79 -12.47
CA ASN A 119 10.16 17.10 -12.45
C ASN A 119 10.43 18.46 -13.11
N GLY A 120 11.21 19.30 -12.44
CA GLY A 120 11.49 20.66 -12.89
C GLY A 120 10.41 21.68 -12.54
N GLU A 121 9.28 21.27 -11.93
CA GLU A 121 8.23 22.17 -11.44
C GLU A 121 8.10 22.08 -9.91
N ASN A 122 7.48 21.04 -9.41
CA ASN A 122 7.11 20.88 -7.99
C ASN A 122 7.43 19.50 -7.41
N LEU A 123 8.30 18.72 -8.08
CA LEU A 123 8.59 17.33 -7.66
C LEU A 123 9.10 17.23 -6.22
N ASP A 124 9.86 18.23 -5.77
CA ASP A 124 10.43 18.25 -4.41
C ASP A 124 9.36 18.41 -3.31
N ASP A 125 8.18 18.95 -3.63
CA ASP A 125 7.08 19.11 -2.68
C ASP A 125 6.52 17.76 -2.23
N PHE A 126 6.67 16.71 -3.06
CA PHE A 126 6.24 15.35 -2.73
C PHE A 126 6.79 14.87 -1.38
N ILE A 127 8.04 15.19 -1.07
CA ILE A 127 8.68 14.74 0.18
C ILE A 127 7.99 15.33 1.42
N ASN A 128 7.49 16.55 1.33
CA ASN A 128 6.75 17.15 2.43
C ASN A 128 5.40 16.48 2.64
N ASP A 129 4.73 16.11 1.54
CA ASP A 129 3.37 15.56 1.56
C ASP A 129 3.33 14.06 1.92
N VAL A 130 4.32 13.27 1.48
CA VAL A 130 4.30 11.81 1.67
C VAL A 130 4.34 11.40 3.15
N PHE A 131 5.02 12.17 4.00
CA PHE A 131 5.17 11.86 5.42
C PHE A 131 3.91 12.13 6.26
N ASP A 132 2.90 12.80 5.70
CA ASP A 132 1.59 12.97 6.35
C ASP A 132 0.77 11.68 6.33
N SER A 133 1.12 10.72 5.50
CA SER A 133 0.46 9.43 5.40
C SER A 133 1.06 8.38 6.34
N LYS A 134 0.29 7.33 6.67
CA LYS A 134 0.76 6.18 7.46
C LYS A 134 0.98 4.94 6.61
N ILE A 135 0.26 4.84 5.49
CA ILE A 135 0.30 3.68 4.59
C ILE A 135 0.48 4.16 3.15
N LEU A 136 1.43 3.56 2.45
CA LEU A 136 1.57 3.69 1.01
C LEU A 136 0.88 2.50 0.32
N VAL A 137 -0.04 2.80 -0.58
CA VAL A 137 -0.73 1.80 -1.42
C VAL A 137 -0.20 1.93 -2.84
N THR A 138 0.36 0.86 -3.36
CA THR A 138 0.99 0.84 -4.69
C THR A 138 0.63 -0.43 -5.45
N TYR A 139 0.90 -0.47 -6.75
CA TYR A 139 0.89 -1.71 -7.52
C TYR A 139 2.33 -2.08 -7.92
N ASN A 140 2.90 -3.10 -7.29
CA ASN A 140 4.30 -3.52 -7.45
C ASN A 140 5.33 -2.51 -6.90
N GLY A 141 4.90 -1.53 -6.12
CA GLY A 141 5.75 -0.43 -5.67
C GLY A 141 6.86 -0.84 -4.72
N LYS A 142 6.70 -1.94 -3.96
CA LYS A 142 7.79 -2.50 -3.14
C LYS A 142 9.04 -2.83 -3.94
N SER A 143 8.88 -3.19 -5.23
CA SER A 143 9.97 -3.60 -6.11
C SER A 143 10.45 -2.49 -7.03
N PHE A 144 9.69 -1.42 -7.21
CA PHE A 144 9.99 -0.37 -8.17
C PHE A 144 9.85 1.03 -7.57
N ASP A 145 8.63 1.50 -7.30
CA ASP A 145 8.35 2.88 -6.91
C ASP A 145 9.10 3.29 -5.63
N ILE A 146 8.97 2.49 -4.58
CA ILE A 146 9.55 2.83 -3.28
C ILE A 146 11.08 2.89 -3.32
N PRO A 147 11.81 1.88 -3.84
CA PRO A 147 13.26 1.97 -3.98
C PRO A 147 13.72 3.11 -4.88
N PHE A 148 12.94 3.42 -5.93
CA PHE A 148 13.26 4.51 -6.84
C PHE A 148 13.15 5.88 -6.14
N ILE A 149 12.04 6.12 -5.43
CA ILE A 149 11.81 7.33 -4.64
C ILE A 149 12.89 7.48 -3.56
N GLU A 150 13.14 6.42 -2.78
CA GLU A 150 14.15 6.45 -1.72
C GLU A 150 15.54 6.82 -2.24
N ASN A 151 15.92 6.26 -3.39
CA ASN A 151 17.20 6.58 -4.02
C ASN A 151 17.23 7.99 -4.60
N TYR A 152 16.18 8.39 -5.32
CA TYR A 152 16.10 9.70 -5.98
C TYR A 152 16.17 10.87 -4.99
N PHE A 153 15.38 10.80 -3.92
CA PHE A 153 15.32 11.83 -2.89
C PHE A 153 16.32 11.64 -1.73
N ASN A 154 17.07 10.53 -1.73
CA ASN A 154 17.95 10.13 -0.63
C ASN A 154 17.25 10.11 0.74
N VAL A 155 16.07 9.49 0.80
CA VAL A 155 15.23 9.37 1.99
C VAL A 155 14.89 7.91 2.28
N LYS A 156 14.32 7.65 3.47
CA LYS A 156 13.70 6.35 3.80
C LYS A 156 12.21 6.52 4.05
N LEU A 157 11.42 5.74 3.32
CA LEU A 157 9.97 5.67 3.47
C LEU A 157 9.62 4.53 4.44
N ASN A 158 9.59 4.85 5.74
CA ASN A 158 9.29 3.89 6.80
C ASN A 158 7.77 3.62 6.97
N HIS A 159 6.98 3.90 5.96
CA HIS A 159 5.54 3.69 5.95
C HIS A 159 5.19 2.21 5.95
N ALA A 160 4.04 1.87 6.52
CA ALA A 160 3.39 0.60 6.21
C ALA A 160 3.05 0.56 4.71
N GLN A 161 3.10 -0.62 4.08
CA GLN A 161 2.90 -0.73 2.64
C GLN A 161 1.86 -1.79 2.30
N ILE A 162 0.90 -1.44 1.44
CA ILE A 162 -0.04 -2.36 0.81
C ILE A 162 0.30 -2.41 -0.67
N ASP A 163 0.92 -3.53 -1.10
CA ASP A 163 1.21 -3.75 -2.52
C ASP A 163 0.07 -4.56 -3.16
N LEU A 164 -0.71 -3.88 -4.00
CA LEU A 164 -1.90 -4.44 -4.64
C LEU A 164 -1.59 -5.63 -5.56
N ARG A 165 -0.38 -5.70 -6.14
CA ARG A 165 0.04 -6.85 -6.95
C ARG A 165 -0.04 -8.16 -6.16
N HIS A 166 0.42 -8.14 -4.91
CA HIS A 166 0.38 -9.33 -4.06
C HIS A 166 -1.04 -9.64 -3.58
N THR A 167 -1.79 -8.62 -3.21
CA THR A 167 -3.19 -8.75 -2.79
C THR A 167 -4.05 -9.33 -3.91
N LEU A 168 -4.01 -8.75 -5.11
CA LEU A 168 -4.77 -9.20 -6.27
C LEU A 168 -4.37 -10.61 -6.70
N LYS A 169 -3.06 -10.93 -6.67
CA LYS A 169 -2.58 -12.28 -6.97
C LYS A 169 -3.14 -13.32 -6.01
N SER A 170 -3.29 -13.00 -4.72
CA SER A 170 -3.89 -13.91 -3.73
C SER A 170 -5.37 -14.18 -3.98
N LEU A 171 -6.05 -13.28 -4.70
CA LEU A 171 -7.45 -13.40 -5.13
C LEU A 171 -7.61 -14.04 -6.51
N GLY A 172 -6.49 -14.44 -7.15
CA GLY A 172 -6.50 -15.10 -8.46
C GLY A 172 -6.33 -14.16 -9.66
N TYR A 173 -6.18 -12.85 -9.44
CA TYR A 173 -5.91 -11.89 -10.52
C TYR A 173 -4.41 -11.82 -10.83
N GLY A 174 -4.06 -11.67 -12.10
CA GLY A 174 -2.65 -11.62 -12.51
C GLY A 174 -2.44 -11.08 -13.93
N GLY A 175 -1.19 -10.99 -14.34
CA GLY A 175 -0.81 -10.51 -15.67
C GLY A 175 -0.51 -9.00 -15.76
N GLY A 176 -0.19 -8.35 -14.62
CA GLY A 176 0.07 -6.91 -14.52
C GLY A 176 -1.19 -6.10 -14.23
N LEU A 177 -1.02 -4.79 -13.91
CA LEU A 177 -2.12 -3.91 -13.51
C LEU A 177 -3.24 -3.86 -14.54
N LYS A 178 -2.93 -3.57 -15.80
CA LYS A 178 -3.91 -3.53 -16.90
C LYS A 178 -4.69 -4.83 -17.09
N SER A 179 -4.06 -5.98 -16.85
CA SER A 179 -4.74 -7.27 -16.91
C SER A 179 -5.68 -7.45 -15.71
N CYS A 180 -5.26 -7.05 -14.53
CA CYS A 180 -6.10 -7.08 -13.32
C CYS A 180 -7.32 -6.15 -13.49
N GLU A 181 -7.13 -4.94 -13.99
CA GLU A 181 -8.21 -3.99 -14.29
C GLU A 181 -9.27 -4.61 -15.21
N LYS A 182 -8.84 -5.18 -16.34
CA LYS A 182 -9.74 -5.87 -17.29
C LYS A 182 -10.50 -7.03 -16.63
N GLN A 183 -9.83 -7.83 -15.80
CA GLN A 183 -10.44 -8.93 -15.07
C GLN A 183 -11.48 -8.44 -14.04
N LEU A 184 -11.28 -7.22 -13.50
CA LEU A 184 -12.19 -6.56 -12.57
C LEU A 184 -13.28 -5.74 -13.27
N GLY A 185 -13.27 -5.65 -14.61
CA GLY A 185 -14.22 -4.86 -15.37
C GLY A 185 -13.97 -3.36 -15.31
N LEU A 186 -12.75 -2.94 -14.97
CA LEU A 186 -12.32 -1.55 -14.99
C LEU A 186 -11.79 -1.20 -16.39
N SER A 187 -12.19 -0.03 -16.92
CA SER A 187 -11.69 0.52 -18.18
C SER A 187 -10.94 1.83 -17.93
N ARG A 188 -9.96 2.10 -18.78
CA ARG A 188 -9.24 3.38 -18.83
C ARG A 188 -9.70 4.10 -20.09
N ASP A 189 -10.81 4.82 -20.01
CA ASP A 189 -11.40 5.50 -21.17
C ASP A 189 -10.42 6.54 -21.75
N GLY A 190 -10.08 6.39 -23.03
CA GLY A 190 -9.20 7.32 -23.75
C GLY A 190 -7.69 7.11 -23.56
N LEU A 191 -7.26 6.15 -22.71
CA LEU A 191 -5.85 5.82 -22.51
C LEU A 191 -5.48 4.42 -23.03
N GLU A 192 -6.29 3.90 -23.93
CA GLU A 192 -6.07 2.62 -24.58
C GLU A 192 -4.78 2.66 -25.40
N GLY A 193 -3.83 1.77 -25.09
CA GLY A 193 -2.55 1.70 -25.80
C GLY A 193 -1.41 2.51 -25.17
N VAL A 194 -1.66 3.38 -24.19
CA VAL A 194 -0.59 4.02 -23.42
C VAL A 194 0.04 2.96 -22.51
N ASP A 195 1.35 2.83 -22.55
CA ASP A 195 2.14 1.96 -21.66
C ASP A 195 3.35 2.72 -21.11
N GLY A 196 4.14 2.10 -20.23
CA GLY A 196 5.29 2.75 -19.63
C GLY A 196 6.33 3.24 -20.67
N TYR A 197 6.42 2.60 -21.85
CA TYR A 197 7.30 3.08 -22.91
C TYR A 197 6.73 4.36 -23.56
N PHE A 198 5.43 4.43 -23.74
CA PHE A 198 4.77 5.62 -24.26
C PHE A 198 4.82 6.79 -23.27
N ALA A 199 4.78 6.51 -21.94
CA ALA A 199 4.98 7.53 -20.91
C ALA A 199 6.35 8.24 -21.04
N ILE A 200 7.42 7.49 -21.35
CA ILE A 200 8.75 8.07 -21.64
C ILE A 200 8.71 9.00 -22.86
N HIS A 201 7.99 8.60 -23.91
CA HIS A 201 7.84 9.45 -25.11
C HIS A 201 7.06 10.73 -24.80
N LEU A 202 5.96 10.66 -24.05
CA LEU A 202 5.19 11.82 -23.61
C LEU A 202 6.04 12.80 -22.79
N TRP A 203 6.84 12.27 -21.87
CA TRP A 203 7.78 13.08 -21.10
C TRP A 203 8.78 13.81 -22.00
N ASN A 204 9.38 13.13 -22.99
CA ASN A 204 10.33 13.73 -23.92
C ASN A 204 9.68 14.83 -24.78
N GLU A 205 8.45 14.62 -25.26
CA GLU A 205 7.67 15.63 -25.98
C GLU A 205 7.41 16.87 -25.14
N TYR A 206 7.05 16.68 -23.87
CA TYR A 206 6.91 17.81 -22.94
C TYR A 206 8.24 18.52 -22.70
N TYR A 207 9.26 17.78 -22.31
CA TYR A 207 10.52 18.35 -21.84
C TYR A 207 11.33 19.05 -22.95
N TYR A 208 11.43 18.43 -24.12
CA TYR A 208 12.24 18.96 -25.23
C TYR A 208 11.45 19.87 -26.18
N ASN A 209 10.17 19.63 -26.35
CA ASN A 209 9.34 20.33 -27.34
C ASN A 209 8.30 21.27 -26.68
N ALA A 210 8.31 21.41 -25.35
CA ALA A 210 7.35 22.21 -24.56
C ALA A 210 5.87 21.86 -24.88
N ASN A 211 5.61 20.58 -25.20
CA ASN A 211 4.27 20.11 -25.54
C ASN A 211 3.43 19.88 -24.27
N GLN A 212 2.65 20.86 -23.87
CA GLN A 212 1.81 20.80 -22.69
C GLN A 212 0.77 19.67 -22.74
N ASN A 213 0.20 19.39 -23.92
CA ASN A 213 -0.76 18.29 -24.08
C ASN A 213 -0.13 16.92 -23.81
N ALA A 214 1.17 16.77 -24.07
CA ALA A 214 1.89 15.54 -23.75
C ALA A 214 2.02 15.36 -22.22
N LEU A 215 2.31 16.43 -21.49
CA LEU A 215 2.31 16.39 -20.02
C LEU A 215 0.92 16.05 -19.45
N GLU A 216 -0.14 16.70 -19.93
CA GLU A 216 -1.51 16.41 -19.50
C GLU A 216 -1.89 14.94 -19.73
N THR A 217 -1.50 14.38 -20.87
CA THR A 217 -1.72 12.95 -21.17
C THR A 217 -0.91 12.03 -20.24
N LEU A 218 0.34 12.39 -19.95
CA LEU A 218 1.20 11.66 -19.01
C LEU A 218 0.62 11.66 -17.60
N LEU A 219 0.16 12.82 -17.12
CA LEU A 219 -0.48 12.94 -15.80
C LEU A 219 -1.78 12.13 -15.74
N ALA A 220 -2.61 12.17 -16.77
CA ALA A 220 -3.82 11.36 -16.85
C ALA A 220 -3.52 9.84 -16.88
N TYR A 221 -2.37 9.44 -17.42
CA TYR A 221 -1.93 8.04 -17.43
C TYR A 221 -1.45 7.58 -16.04
N ASN A 222 -0.81 8.46 -15.29
CA ASN A 222 -0.21 8.18 -13.98
C ASN A 222 -1.27 8.10 -12.84
N ILE A 223 -2.56 8.45 -13.11
CA ILE A 223 -3.69 8.27 -12.19
C ILE A 223 -4.31 6.88 -12.39
#